data_052a950e3f4dbefaedb452e005f89aad
#
_entry.id   052a950e3f4dbefaedb452e005f89aad
#
_cell.length_a   1.000
_cell.length_b   1.000
_cell.length_c   1.000
_cell.angle_alpha   90.00
_cell.angle_beta   90.00
_cell.angle_gamma   90.00
#
_symmetry.space_group_name_H-M   'P 1'
#
loop_
_entity.id
_entity.type
_entity.pdbx_description
1 polymer ?
#
loop_
_entity_poly.entity_id
_entity_poly.type
_entity_poly.pdbx_seq_one_letter_code
_entity_poly.pdbx_strand_id
1 'polypeptide(L)'
;MATTIEQQTALDESLVPSSQRLRIRRSNFRLPSDIQIKEATLQVVYDVLRNSPLFRAFQVTADVPEIYMHEFWATAKLHHHSIHFKIDARKSVLDLEAFREMLHISPRIPNQPFADLPTEEEVLDFLRFLGHSHDIRYLTDVNVNKLYQPWRSFAYVINKCLISKSSGVDSFRLSQAQMLWGLYHRINIDLRSTYVP
;
A
#
# COMPACT_ATOMS: atom_id res chain seq x y z
N MET A 1 -15.32 -11.00 32.38
CA MET A 1 -16.71 -11.02 31.89
C MET A 1 -16.66 -10.85 30.39
N ALA A 2 -17.30 -11.75 29.63
CA ALA A 2 -17.37 -11.60 28.17
C ALA A 2 -18.32 -10.45 27.85
N THR A 3 -17.90 -9.51 27.02
CA THR A 3 -18.71 -8.42 26.52
C THR A 3 -19.76 -8.97 25.57
N THR A 4 -21.02 -8.60 25.71
CA THR A 4 -22.06 -9.00 24.75
C THR A 4 -21.82 -8.31 23.39
N ILE A 5 -22.34 -8.88 22.29
CA ILE A 5 -22.21 -8.29 20.94
C ILE A 5 -22.79 -6.86 20.93
N GLU A 6 -23.88 -6.61 21.62
CA GLU A 6 -24.49 -5.28 21.71
C GLU A 6 -23.59 -4.28 22.44
N GLN A 7 -22.96 -4.69 23.55
CA GLN A 7 -22.00 -3.87 24.27
C GLN A 7 -20.77 -3.54 23.41
N GLN A 8 -20.25 -4.52 22.68
CA GLN A 8 -19.13 -4.31 21.76
C GLN A 8 -19.53 -3.35 20.64
N THR A 9 -20.71 -3.52 20.04
CA THR A 9 -21.20 -2.63 18.98
C THR A 9 -21.36 -1.19 19.49
N ALA A 10 -21.86 -1.00 20.71
CA ALA A 10 -21.99 0.31 21.32
C ALA A 10 -20.62 0.96 21.61
N LEU A 11 -19.63 0.19 22.05
CA LEU A 11 -18.25 0.65 22.24
C LEU A 11 -17.63 1.04 20.90
N ASP A 12 -17.75 0.22 19.89
CA ASP A 12 -17.22 0.48 18.56
C ASP A 12 -17.86 1.74 17.93
N GLU A 13 -19.17 1.94 18.13
CA GLU A 13 -19.86 3.13 17.63
C GLU A 13 -19.42 4.40 18.37
N SER A 14 -19.05 4.30 19.65
CA SER A 14 -18.49 5.42 20.41
C SER A 14 -17.08 5.83 19.99
N LEU A 15 -16.27 4.89 19.48
CA LEU A 15 -14.92 5.16 18.95
C LEU A 15 -15.00 5.79 17.56
N VAL A 16 -15.74 5.16 16.65
CA VAL A 16 -15.94 5.65 15.28
C VAL A 16 -17.36 5.35 14.83
N PRO A 17 -18.20 6.38 14.64
CA PRO A 17 -19.55 6.20 14.09
C PRO A 17 -19.52 5.42 12.76
N SER A 18 -20.46 4.51 12.58
CA SER A 18 -20.54 3.65 11.39
C SER A 18 -20.58 4.43 10.08
N SER A 19 -21.17 5.63 10.10
CA SER A 19 -21.21 6.56 8.95
C SER A 19 -19.83 7.13 8.55
N GLN A 20 -18.84 7.10 9.45
CA GLN A 20 -17.48 7.60 9.23
C GLN A 20 -16.47 6.48 8.99
N ARG A 21 -16.89 5.22 9.07
CA ARG A 21 -16.00 4.08 8.86
C ARG A 21 -15.63 3.93 7.40
N LEU A 22 -14.34 3.75 7.15
CA LEU A 22 -13.83 3.48 5.82
C LEU A 22 -14.09 2.01 5.44
N ARG A 23 -14.24 1.74 4.14
CA ARG A 23 -14.26 0.36 3.64
C ARG A 23 -12.83 -0.17 3.57
N ILE A 24 -12.28 -0.59 4.71
CA ILE A 24 -10.98 -1.22 4.81
C ILE A 24 -11.13 -2.73 4.97
N ARG A 25 -10.10 -3.48 4.56
CA ARG A 25 -10.05 -4.91 4.83
C ARG A 25 -9.41 -5.18 6.18
N ARG A 26 -9.79 -6.31 6.76
CA ARG A 26 -9.29 -6.79 8.03
C ARG A 26 -7.78 -7.07 8.02
N SER A 27 -7.22 -7.43 6.88
CA SER A 27 -5.79 -7.66 6.68
C SER A 27 -5.40 -7.54 5.22
N ASN A 28 -4.14 -7.18 4.96
CA ASN A 28 -3.54 -7.25 3.64
C ASN A 28 -3.29 -8.71 3.23
N PHE A 29 -3.28 -8.96 1.92
CA PHE A 29 -2.77 -10.24 1.43
C PHE A 29 -1.27 -10.28 1.69
N ARG A 30 -0.82 -11.27 2.46
CA ARG A 30 0.60 -11.49 2.73
C ARG A 30 1.21 -12.28 1.58
N LEU A 31 2.32 -11.79 1.03
CA LEU A 31 3.11 -12.56 0.07
C LEU A 31 3.90 -13.62 0.87
N PRO A 32 3.65 -14.93 0.65
CA PRO A 32 4.36 -15.98 1.39
C PRO A 32 5.86 -15.98 1.06
N SER A 33 6.70 -16.40 2.01
CA SER A 33 8.14 -16.47 1.84
C SER A 33 8.63 -17.60 0.94
N ASP A 34 7.81 -18.66 0.74
CA ASP A 34 8.23 -19.95 0.17
C ASP A 34 7.31 -20.45 -0.95
N ILE A 35 6.79 -19.54 -1.80
CA ILE A 35 5.97 -19.97 -2.93
C ILE A 35 6.84 -20.55 -4.03
N GLN A 36 6.60 -21.83 -4.35
CA GLN A 36 6.91 -22.40 -5.66
C GLN A 36 5.69 -22.20 -6.56
N ILE A 37 5.80 -21.25 -7.47
CA ILE A 37 4.72 -20.92 -8.41
C ILE A 37 4.90 -21.79 -9.65
N LYS A 38 3.83 -22.50 -10.06
CA LYS A 38 3.87 -23.36 -11.25
C LYS A 38 4.04 -22.55 -12.56
N GLU A 39 3.67 -21.28 -12.55
CA GLU A 39 3.78 -20.39 -13.70
C GLU A 39 5.13 -19.63 -13.68
N ALA A 40 5.97 -19.88 -14.68
CA ALA A 40 7.33 -19.33 -14.76
C ALA A 40 7.36 -17.79 -14.68
N THR A 41 6.41 -17.10 -15.29
CA THR A 41 6.32 -15.63 -15.25
C THR A 41 6.06 -15.09 -13.85
N LEU A 42 5.19 -15.75 -13.10
CA LEU A 42 4.90 -15.36 -11.71
C LEU A 42 6.09 -15.67 -10.81
N GLN A 43 6.83 -16.74 -11.07
CA GLN A 43 8.05 -17.06 -10.33
C GLN A 43 9.10 -15.95 -10.50
N VAL A 44 9.31 -15.45 -11.72
CA VAL A 44 10.23 -14.33 -11.98
C VAL A 44 9.81 -13.08 -11.20
N VAL A 45 8.52 -12.75 -11.21
CA VAL A 45 7.99 -11.60 -10.44
C VAL A 45 8.27 -11.76 -8.95
N TYR A 46 8.04 -12.96 -8.43
CA TYR A 46 8.30 -13.28 -7.03
C TYR A 46 9.79 -13.14 -6.68
N ASP A 47 10.68 -13.69 -7.51
CA ASP A 47 12.13 -13.64 -7.30
C ASP A 47 12.66 -12.21 -7.33
N VAL A 48 12.16 -11.38 -8.23
CA VAL A 48 12.49 -9.94 -8.28
C VAL A 48 12.02 -9.23 -7.02
N LEU A 49 10.76 -9.45 -6.60
CA LEU A 49 10.23 -8.86 -5.37
C LEU A 49 11.02 -9.31 -4.15
N ARG A 50 11.33 -10.61 -4.05
CA ARG A 50 12.09 -11.18 -2.93
C ARG A 50 13.47 -10.54 -2.77
N ASN A 51 14.12 -10.21 -3.88
CA ASN A 51 15.42 -9.54 -3.89
C ASN A 51 15.32 -8.01 -3.80
N SER A 52 14.12 -7.44 -3.79
CA SER A 52 13.92 -6.00 -3.68
C SER A 52 13.91 -5.55 -2.21
N PRO A 53 14.36 -4.31 -1.90
CA PRO A 53 14.23 -3.73 -0.56
C PRO A 53 12.79 -3.65 -0.06
N LEU A 54 11.81 -3.64 -0.97
CA LEU A 54 10.39 -3.57 -0.65
C LEU A 54 9.78 -4.91 -0.22
N PHE A 55 10.50 -6.03 -0.31
CA PHE A 55 9.93 -7.36 -0.02
C PHE A 55 9.26 -7.44 1.35
N ARG A 56 9.88 -6.84 2.37
CA ARG A 56 9.33 -6.81 3.72
C ARG A 56 7.97 -6.12 3.79
N ALA A 57 7.75 -5.07 3.00
CA ALA A 57 6.45 -4.38 2.94
C ALA A 57 5.33 -5.31 2.45
N PHE A 58 5.62 -6.24 1.53
CA PHE A 58 4.66 -7.24 1.05
C PHE A 58 4.37 -8.35 2.05
N GLN A 59 5.12 -8.43 3.14
CA GLN A 59 4.94 -9.41 4.21
C GLN A 59 4.23 -8.83 5.44
N VAL A 60 4.07 -7.52 5.53
CA VAL A 60 3.42 -6.85 6.66
C VAL A 60 1.93 -7.19 6.65
N THR A 61 1.45 -7.71 7.77
CA THR A 61 0.03 -7.86 8.04
C THR A 61 -0.28 -7.26 9.41
N ALA A 62 -1.45 -6.67 9.55
CA ALA A 62 -1.95 -6.21 10.83
C ALA A 62 -3.08 -7.14 11.28
N ASP A 63 -2.87 -7.87 12.37
CA ASP A 63 -3.92 -8.64 13.04
C ASP A 63 -4.41 -7.85 14.26
N VAL A 64 -5.11 -6.77 13.97
CA VAL A 64 -5.71 -5.87 14.98
C VAL A 64 -7.21 -5.79 14.76
N PRO A 65 -8.01 -5.54 15.80
CA PRO A 65 -9.43 -5.29 15.64
C PRO A 65 -9.69 -4.17 14.63
N GLU A 66 -10.61 -4.42 13.70
CA GLU A 66 -10.92 -3.50 12.58
C GLU A 66 -11.29 -2.09 13.06
N ILE A 67 -11.93 -1.99 14.23
CA ILE A 67 -12.32 -0.70 14.82
C ILE A 67 -11.13 0.21 15.09
N TYR A 68 -9.99 -0.32 15.51
CA TYR A 68 -8.78 0.49 15.74
C TYR A 68 -8.17 1.00 14.43
N MET A 69 -8.31 0.26 13.34
CA MET A 69 -7.93 0.75 12.02
C MET A 69 -8.84 1.88 11.57
N HIS A 70 -10.15 1.77 11.82
CA HIS A 70 -11.10 2.86 11.56
C HIS A 70 -10.78 4.08 12.41
N GLU A 71 -10.52 3.93 13.70
CA GLU A 71 -10.19 5.03 14.60
C GLU A 71 -8.88 5.71 14.18
N PHE A 72 -7.85 4.92 13.85
CA PHE A 72 -6.61 5.46 13.30
C PHE A 72 -6.89 6.36 12.09
N TRP A 73 -7.53 5.85 11.05
CA TRP A 73 -7.76 6.62 9.82
C TRP A 73 -8.73 7.79 9.99
N ALA A 74 -9.69 7.70 10.89
CA ALA A 74 -10.62 8.79 11.20
C ALA A 74 -9.94 9.93 11.98
N THR A 75 -8.86 9.65 12.70
CA THR A 75 -8.22 10.61 13.61
C THR A 75 -6.81 11.01 13.22
N ALA A 76 -6.18 10.28 12.28
CA ALA A 76 -4.82 10.55 11.85
C ALA A 76 -4.69 11.91 11.18
N LYS A 77 -3.75 12.71 11.66
CA LYS A 77 -3.40 14.03 11.11
C LYS A 77 -1.89 14.16 11.04
N LEU A 78 -1.41 14.64 9.91
CA LEU A 78 0.00 14.94 9.73
C LEU A 78 0.32 16.32 10.33
N HIS A 79 1.31 16.36 11.22
CA HIS A 79 1.89 17.57 11.77
C HIS A 79 3.40 17.56 11.57
N HIS A 80 3.90 18.37 10.64
CA HIS A 80 5.32 18.40 10.26
C HIS A 80 5.87 17.00 9.92
N HIS A 81 6.60 16.38 10.83
CA HIS A 81 7.24 15.07 10.64
C HIS A 81 6.62 13.97 11.52
N SER A 82 5.41 14.20 12.05
CA SER A 82 4.73 13.24 12.93
C SER A 82 3.26 13.08 12.57
N ILE A 83 2.75 11.88 12.79
CA ILE A 83 1.34 11.52 12.65
C ILE A 83 0.74 11.51 14.05
N HIS A 84 -0.27 12.34 14.26
CA HIS A 84 -1.07 12.39 15.49
C HIS A 84 -2.36 11.62 15.24
N PHE A 85 -2.68 10.66 16.09
CA PHE A 85 -3.84 9.81 15.93
C PHE A 85 -4.38 9.33 17.27
N LYS A 86 -5.50 8.60 17.25
CA LYS A 86 -6.05 7.94 18.45
C LYS A 86 -6.15 6.43 18.21
N ILE A 87 -5.95 5.68 19.29
CA ILE A 87 -6.28 4.26 19.40
C ILE A 87 -6.85 4.04 20.79
N ASP A 88 -8.03 3.43 20.88
CA ASP A 88 -8.77 3.22 22.13
C ASP A 88 -8.99 4.55 22.87
N ALA A 89 -9.42 5.57 22.13
CA ALA A 89 -9.61 6.95 22.58
C ALA A 89 -8.33 7.66 23.12
N ARG A 90 -7.17 6.99 23.14
CA ARG A 90 -5.91 7.53 23.63
C ARG A 90 -5.16 8.23 22.50
N LYS A 91 -4.69 9.45 22.76
CA LYS A 91 -3.85 10.19 21.82
C LYS A 91 -2.47 9.54 21.72
N SER A 92 -2.02 9.34 20.51
CA SER A 92 -0.71 8.79 20.18
C SER A 92 -0.03 9.66 19.12
N VAL A 93 1.29 9.65 19.12
CA VAL A 93 2.13 10.36 18.16
C VAL A 93 3.13 9.36 17.62
N LEU A 94 3.26 9.31 16.29
CA LEU A 94 4.21 8.46 15.58
C LEU A 94 5.03 9.34 14.65
N ASP A 95 6.34 9.27 14.75
CA ASP A 95 7.25 9.92 13.83
C ASP A 95 7.15 9.29 12.44
N LEU A 96 7.26 10.10 11.38
CA LEU A 96 7.17 9.60 10.00
C LEU A 96 8.28 8.62 9.64
N GLU A 97 9.45 8.77 10.23
CA GLU A 97 10.57 7.85 10.02
C GLU A 97 10.25 6.49 10.65
N ALA A 98 9.76 6.48 11.91
CA ALA A 98 9.33 5.27 12.57
C ALA A 98 8.16 4.59 11.81
N PHE A 99 7.20 5.37 11.30
CA PHE A 99 6.10 4.86 10.47
C PHE A 99 6.61 4.18 9.20
N ARG A 100 7.57 4.80 8.52
CA ARG A 100 8.24 4.24 7.34
C ARG A 100 8.93 2.91 7.65
N GLU A 101 9.66 2.86 8.78
CA GLU A 101 10.36 1.64 9.21
C GLU A 101 9.38 0.52 9.54
N MET A 102 8.29 0.82 10.23
CA MET A 102 7.24 -0.16 10.55
C MET A 102 6.59 -0.77 9.31
N LEU A 103 6.33 0.04 8.29
CA LEU A 103 5.69 -0.41 7.05
C LEU A 103 6.67 -1.04 6.06
N HIS A 104 7.97 -0.82 6.22
CA HIS A 104 9.02 -1.24 5.28
C HIS A 104 8.81 -0.78 3.83
N ILE A 105 8.03 0.29 3.59
CA ILE A 105 7.65 0.73 2.24
C ILE A 105 8.74 1.54 1.56
N SER A 106 9.51 2.32 2.32
CA SER A 106 10.61 3.13 1.79
C SER A 106 11.83 2.93 2.70
N PRO A 107 12.49 1.75 2.63
CA PRO A 107 13.61 1.45 3.50
C PRO A 107 14.81 2.34 3.16
N ARG A 108 15.53 2.81 4.20
CA ARG A 108 16.81 3.49 3.99
C ARG A 108 17.87 2.47 3.60
N ILE A 109 18.39 2.61 2.40
CA ILE A 109 19.50 1.78 1.91
C ILE A 109 20.79 2.57 2.07
N PRO A 110 21.82 2.02 2.74
CA PRO A 110 23.11 2.71 2.87
C PRO A 110 23.67 3.14 1.51
N ASN A 111 24.12 4.39 1.42
CA ASN A 111 24.69 4.99 0.21
C ASN A 111 23.75 5.09 -1.00
N GLN A 112 22.43 4.90 -0.80
CA GLN A 112 21.43 5.09 -1.84
C GLN A 112 20.40 6.12 -1.35
N PRO A 113 20.52 7.40 -1.72
CA PRO A 113 19.53 8.41 -1.37
C PRO A 113 18.19 8.10 -2.03
N PHE A 114 17.14 8.68 -1.51
CA PHE A 114 15.85 8.63 -2.19
C PHE A 114 15.93 9.43 -3.50
N ALA A 115 15.42 8.83 -4.56
CA ALA A 115 15.22 9.53 -5.83
C ALA A 115 13.93 10.35 -5.78
N ASP A 116 13.85 11.37 -6.62
CA ASP A 116 12.62 12.13 -6.81
C ASP A 116 11.51 11.23 -7.33
N LEU A 117 10.30 11.48 -6.85
CA LEU A 117 9.13 10.77 -7.33
C LEU A 117 8.78 11.23 -8.75
N PRO A 118 8.49 10.29 -9.66
CA PRO A 118 8.00 10.66 -10.98
C PRO A 118 6.66 11.40 -10.89
N THR A 119 6.49 12.37 -11.76
CA THR A 119 5.23 13.09 -11.95
C THR A 119 4.16 12.18 -12.54
N GLU A 120 2.89 12.61 -12.50
CA GLU A 120 1.80 11.84 -13.12
C GLU A 120 2.01 11.66 -14.63
N GLU A 121 2.54 12.68 -15.31
CA GLU A 121 2.82 12.63 -16.75
C GLU A 121 3.91 11.58 -17.08
N GLU A 122 5.02 11.60 -16.35
CA GLU A 122 6.11 10.60 -16.50
C GLU A 122 5.60 9.19 -16.21
N VAL A 123 4.72 9.05 -15.23
CA VAL A 123 4.08 7.76 -14.91
C VAL A 123 3.18 7.29 -16.05
N LEU A 124 2.38 8.17 -16.66
CA LEU A 124 1.53 7.81 -17.79
C LEU A 124 2.36 7.35 -18.99
N ASP A 125 3.45 8.07 -19.30
CA ASP A 125 4.38 7.67 -20.37
C ASP A 125 5.04 6.31 -20.09
N PHE A 126 5.42 6.07 -18.84
CA PHE A 126 5.96 4.79 -18.41
C PHE A 126 4.93 3.66 -18.56
N LEU A 127 3.68 3.87 -18.18
CA LEU A 127 2.64 2.86 -18.34
C LEU A 127 2.33 2.55 -19.82
N ARG A 128 2.40 3.56 -20.70
CA ARG A 128 2.33 3.37 -22.15
C ARG A 128 3.49 2.51 -22.65
N PHE A 129 4.70 2.78 -22.18
CA PHE A 129 5.89 1.97 -22.49
C PHE A 129 5.73 0.53 -22.00
N LEU A 130 5.09 0.29 -20.83
CA LEU A 130 4.81 -1.04 -20.30
C LEU A 130 3.67 -1.77 -21.00
N GLY A 131 3.11 -1.22 -22.08
CA GLY A 131 2.12 -1.86 -22.95
C GLY A 131 0.71 -1.35 -22.82
N HIS A 132 0.46 -0.31 -22.03
CA HIS A 132 -0.85 0.31 -22.00
C HIS A 132 -1.13 1.06 -23.32
N SER A 133 -2.42 1.22 -23.66
CA SER A 133 -2.85 2.04 -24.82
C SER A 133 -2.34 3.48 -24.68
N HIS A 134 -2.03 4.10 -25.84
CA HIS A 134 -1.66 5.53 -25.89
C HIS A 134 -2.80 6.49 -25.53
N ASP A 135 -4.04 5.99 -25.43
CA ASP A 135 -5.22 6.83 -25.18
C ASP A 135 -5.43 7.21 -23.72
N ILE A 136 -4.58 6.73 -22.79
CA ILE A 136 -4.67 7.13 -21.39
C ILE A 136 -4.25 8.59 -21.22
N ARG A 137 -5.15 9.40 -20.64
CA ARG A 137 -4.89 10.81 -20.31
C ARG A 137 -4.75 11.04 -18.82
N TYR A 138 -5.39 10.20 -18.03
CA TYR A 138 -5.43 10.27 -16.57
C TYR A 138 -5.16 8.89 -15.98
N LEU A 139 -4.67 8.85 -14.75
CA LEU A 139 -4.48 7.57 -14.03
C LEU A 139 -5.77 6.80 -13.81
N THR A 140 -6.91 7.47 -13.81
CA THR A 140 -8.24 6.82 -13.74
C THR A 140 -8.55 5.97 -14.97
N ASP A 141 -7.91 6.24 -16.10
CA ASP A 141 -8.10 5.49 -17.36
C ASP A 141 -7.25 4.20 -17.38
N VAL A 142 -6.32 4.07 -16.43
CA VAL A 142 -5.38 2.96 -16.39
C VAL A 142 -6.05 1.68 -15.96
N ASN A 143 -5.91 0.64 -16.79
CA ASN A 143 -6.27 -0.73 -16.47
C ASN A 143 -5.01 -1.60 -16.52
N VAL A 144 -4.59 -2.12 -15.37
CA VAL A 144 -3.35 -2.93 -15.24
C VAL A 144 -3.38 -4.20 -16.07
N ASN A 145 -4.57 -4.71 -16.44
CA ASN A 145 -4.70 -5.89 -17.29
C ASN A 145 -4.21 -5.66 -18.73
N LYS A 146 -4.08 -4.39 -19.14
CA LYS A 146 -3.55 -4.00 -20.46
C LYS A 146 -2.02 -3.96 -20.50
N LEU A 147 -1.35 -4.01 -19.35
CA LEU A 147 0.11 -4.04 -19.30
C LEU A 147 0.66 -5.37 -19.81
N TYR A 148 1.84 -5.34 -20.41
CA TYR A 148 2.58 -6.55 -20.78
C TYR A 148 3.00 -7.34 -19.52
N GLN A 149 3.15 -8.67 -19.68
CA GLN A 149 3.83 -9.46 -18.66
C GLN A 149 5.35 -9.16 -18.71
N PRO A 150 6.03 -9.13 -17.57
CA PRO A 150 5.55 -9.45 -16.20
C PRO A 150 4.91 -8.27 -15.42
N TRP A 151 4.84 -7.06 -16.02
CA TRP A 151 4.42 -5.82 -15.33
C TRP A 151 2.99 -5.87 -14.80
N ARG A 152 2.10 -6.51 -15.54
CA ARG A 152 0.74 -6.80 -15.08
C ARG A 152 0.73 -7.58 -13.77
N SER A 153 1.60 -8.57 -13.64
CA SER A 153 1.70 -9.37 -12.41
C SER A 153 2.30 -8.58 -11.25
N PHE A 154 3.29 -7.73 -11.48
CA PHE A 154 3.80 -6.80 -10.47
C PHE A 154 2.71 -5.85 -9.97
N ALA A 155 1.98 -5.22 -10.87
CA ALA A 155 0.88 -4.32 -10.54
C ALA A 155 -0.21 -5.03 -9.72
N TYR A 156 -0.55 -6.27 -10.09
CA TYR A 156 -1.49 -7.10 -9.34
C TYR A 156 -1.01 -7.36 -7.91
N VAL A 157 0.25 -7.75 -7.72
CA VAL A 157 0.84 -8.02 -6.39
C VAL A 157 0.84 -6.76 -5.53
N ILE A 158 1.25 -5.61 -6.09
CA ILE A 158 1.20 -4.31 -5.41
C ILE A 158 -0.22 -4.03 -4.91
N ASN A 159 -1.22 -4.14 -5.78
CA ASN A 159 -2.62 -3.89 -5.44
C ASN A 159 -3.14 -4.84 -4.36
N LYS A 160 -2.79 -6.11 -4.45
CA LYS A 160 -3.24 -7.15 -3.52
C LYS A 160 -2.63 -7.02 -2.12
N CYS A 161 -1.30 -6.83 -2.06
CA CYS A 161 -0.56 -6.87 -0.81
C CYS A 161 -0.59 -5.52 -0.07
N LEU A 162 -0.48 -4.40 -0.78
CA LEU A 162 -0.32 -3.11 -0.12
C LEU A 162 -1.62 -2.32 0.04
N ILE A 163 -2.65 -2.63 -0.76
CA ILE A 163 -3.91 -1.86 -0.75
C ILE A 163 -5.11 -2.70 -0.37
N SER A 164 -4.90 -4.00 -0.18
CA SER A 164 -5.97 -4.94 0.22
C SER A 164 -7.22 -4.89 -0.67
N LYS A 165 -7.07 -4.55 -1.96
CA LYS A 165 -8.21 -4.52 -2.87
C LYS A 165 -8.79 -5.93 -3.07
N SER A 166 -10.09 -6.05 -2.86
CA SER A 166 -10.86 -7.27 -3.18
C SER A 166 -11.44 -7.22 -4.58
N SER A 167 -11.79 -6.01 -5.01
CA SER A 167 -12.36 -5.69 -6.31
C SER A 167 -11.66 -4.46 -6.87
N GLY A 168 -11.75 -4.21 -8.17
CA GLY A 168 -11.05 -3.09 -8.81
C GLY A 168 -9.54 -3.19 -8.70
N VAL A 169 -9.00 -4.42 -8.72
CA VAL A 169 -7.55 -4.70 -8.68
C VAL A 169 -6.88 -4.26 -9.97
N ASP A 170 -7.68 -3.98 -10.97
CA ASP A 170 -7.31 -3.49 -12.31
C ASP A 170 -7.06 -1.99 -12.37
N SER A 171 -7.51 -1.21 -11.38
CA SER A 171 -7.23 0.22 -11.31
C SER A 171 -5.89 0.51 -10.64
N PHE A 172 -5.24 1.60 -11.04
CA PHE A 172 -3.92 1.99 -10.55
C PHE A 172 -3.96 3.44 -10.05
N ARG A 173 -3.41 3.68 -8.86
CA ARG A 173 -3.22 5.02 -8.30
C ARG A 173 -1.77 5.46 -8.49
N LEU A 174 -1.51 6.76 -8.36
CA LEU A 174 -0.18 7.34 -8.53
C LEU A 174 0.88 6.62 -7.69
N SER A 175 0.62 6.40 -6.42
CA SER A 175 1.57 5.73 -5.52
C SER A 175 1.93 4.30 -5.95
N GLN A 176 0.98 3.57 -6.47
CA GLN A 176 1.21 2.20 -6.97
C GLN A 176 2.06 2.21 -8.23
N ALA A 177 1.77 3.14 -9.13
CA ALA A 177 2.53 3.33 -10.34
C ALA A 177 3.96 3.80 -10.04
N GLN A 178 4.13 4.68 -9.04
CA GLN A 178 5.45 5.09 -8.55
C GLN A 178 6.23 3.92 -7.95
N MET A 179 5.57 3.01 -7.21
CA MET A 179 6.23 1.77 -6.75
C MET A 179 6.70 0.90 -7.92
N LEU A 180 5.85 0.72 -8.93
CA LEU A 180 6.20 -0.05 -10.11
C LEU A 180 7.37 0.60 -10.86
N TRP A 181 7.39 1.93 -10.96
CA TRP A 181 8.50 2.72 -11.47
C TRP A 181 9.80 2.45 -10.71
N GLY A 182 9.75 2.53 -9.37
CA GLY A 182 10.91 2.27 -8.52
C GLY A 182 11.46 0.85 -8.68
N LEU A 183 10.58 -0.15 -8.78
CA LEU A 183 10.95 -1.54 -9.04
C LEU A 183 11.59 -1.72 -10.43
N TYR A 184 11.03 -1.07 -11.45
CA TYR A 184 11.55 -1.11 -12.82
C TYR A 184 12.96 -0.52 -12.91
N HIS A 185 13.13 0.70 -12.40
CA HIS A 185 14.39 1.44 -12.47
C HIS A 185 15.40 1.02 -11.40
N ARG A 186 15.03 0.13 -10.46
CA ARG A 186 15.85 -0.31 -9.33
C ARG A 186 16.32 0.87 -8.47
N ILE A 187 15.51 1.87 -8.31
CA ILE A 187 15.78 3.07 -7.53
C ILE A 187 14.98 3.05 -6.23
N ASN A 188 15.53 3.71 -5.21
CA ASN A 188 14.87 3.88 -3.93
C ASN A 188 14.01 5.16 -3.96
N ILE A 189 12.71 5.02 -3.80
CA ILE A 189 11.76 6.14 -3.81
C ILE A 189 11.13 6.33 -2.44
N ASP A 190 10.84 7.59 -2.10
CA ASP A 190 10.20 7.96 -0.85
C ASP A 190 8.69 8.05 -1.01
N LEU A 191 8.00 7.03 -0.56
CA LEU A 191 6.53 6.96 -0.65
C LEU A 191 5.82 7.45 0.63
N ARG A 192 6.53 8.06 1.58
CA ARG A 192 5.95 8.49 2.88
C ARG A 192 4.73 9.39 2.72
N SER A 193 4.83 10.38 1.85
CA SER A 193 3.75 11.34 1.60
C SER A 193 2.50 10.73 0.96
N THR A 194 2.62 9.52 0.43
CA THR A 194 1.54 8.85 -0.30
C THR A 194 0.63 8.03 0.62
N TYR A 195 1.11 7.66 1.81
CA TYR A 195 0.40 6.80 2.76
C TYR A 195 -0.12 7.54 4.00
N VAL A 196 0.12 8.83 4.10
CA VAL A 196 -0.41 9.67 5.17
C VAL A 196 -1.58 10.47 4.62
N PRO A 197 -2.74 10.48 5.31
CA PRO A 197 -3.93 11.23 4.89
C PRO A 197 -3.74 12.74 4.92
#